data_57d709b20be202c4d4aeeed320ba0e77
#
_entry.id   57d709b20be202c4d4aeeed320ba0e77
#
_cell.length_a   1.000
_cell.length_b   1.000
_cell.length_c   1.000
_cell.angle_alpha   90.00
_cell.angle_beta   90.00
_cell.angle_gamma   90.00
#
_symmetry.space_group_name_H-M   'P 1'
#
loop_
_entity.id
_entity.type
_entity.pdbx_description
1 polymer ?
#
loop_
_entity_poly.entity_id
_entity_poly.type
_entity_poly.pdbx_seq_one_letter_code
_entity_poly.pdbx_strand_id
1 'polypeptide(L)'
;MRVAGRITDAALASHDGRIVFVGPTAECDWLISPAPSATVIDATGCAVVPGFVDAHTHVVFAGDRRHELARRLAGATYAEISAEGGGILSTVRATRAATVDELVDVTRPRLDEMLRAGTTTAEAKSGYGLTLESELTMLRAIRRLDQEHPIDLAPTFMGAHEVPAEYRDRREAYVAHVINDMIPEVAREGLAEWCDVFCERGVFTPEESLSILEAGQNAGLKPRIHANELGPTGGASVAARLHARSADHLVFVDDEEAAALADAGVVATLLPAAAFYLKLGRFAPARRLIDLDVPVALATDVNPGGGFSPSLPFVMSLACFAMGLTLEEALIGTTINAAFALDRSEDVGSLEVGKRCDAVVVNGPAIELLRAGVSAIRAVVKNGRQAA
;
A
#
# COMPACT_ATOMS: atom_id res chain seq x y z
N MET A 1 -1.56 -18.47 -6.62
CA MET A 1 -1.33 -17.41 -7.64
C MET A 1 -1.46 -18.00 -9.03
N ARG A 2 -2.23 -17.36 -9.93
CA ARG A 2 -2.37 -17.80 -11.32
C ARG A 2 -1.24 -17.22 -12.16
N VAL A 3 -0.87 -17.90 -13.25
CA VAL A 3 0.18 -17.44 -14.17
C VAL A 3 -0.26 -16.16 -14.87
N ALA A 4 0.62 -15.16 -14.94
CA ALA A 4 0.38 -13.94 -15.70
C ALA A 4 0.28 -14.29 -17.21
N GLY A 5 -0.77 -13.80 -17.88
CA GLY A 5 -0.88 -13.90 -19.34
C GLY A 5 0.21 -13.06 -20.00
N ARG A 6 0.89 -13.63 -21.01
CA ARG A 6 1.91 -12.91 -21.79
C ARG A 6 1.54 -12.93 -23.28
N ILE A 7 1.56 -11.78 -23.90
CA ILE A 7 1.39 -11.61 -25.35
C ILE A 7 2.70 -11.05 -25.91
N THR A 8 3.26 -11.67 -26.94
CA THR A 8 4.45 -11.18 -27.65
C THR A 8 4.01 -10.38 -28.88
N ASP A 9 4.85 -9.42 -29.32
CA ASP A 9 4.55 -8.50 -30.42
C ASP A 9 3.16 -7.86 -30.24
N ALA A 10 2.92 -7.32 -29.04
CA ALA A 10 1.63 -6.84 -28.61
C ALA A 10 1.45 -5.33 -28.80
N ALA A 11 0.21 -4.93 -29.02
CA ALA A 11 -0.25 -3.55 -28.94
C ALA A 11 -1.32 -3.40 -27.85
N LEU A 12 -1.36 -2.20 -27.27
CA LEU A 12 -2.39 -1.75 -26.34
C LEU A 12 -2.97 -0.45 -26.89
N ALA A 13 -4.28 -0.36 -27.01
CA ALA A 13 -4.95 0.88 -27.40
C ALA A 13 -5.97 1.30 -26.34
N SER A 14 -6.08 2.62 -26.13
CA SER A 14 -7.05 3.19 -25.21
C SER A 14 -7.84 4.32 -25.83
N HIS A 15 -9.08 4.48 -25.36
CA HIS A 15 -9.96 5.59 -25.69
C HIS A 15 -10.65 6.07 -24.42
N ASP A 16 -10.68 7.38 -24.21
CA ASP A 16 -11.25 8.01 -23.01
C ASP A 16 -10.76 7.37 -21.69
N GLY A 17 -9.45 7.08 -21.62
CA GLY A 17 -8.82 6.52 -20.44
C GLY A 17 -9.00 5.02 -20.24
N ARG A 18 -9.78 4.34 -21.10
CA ARG A 18 -10.04 2.90 -20.98
C ARG A 18 -9.39 2.11 -22.12
N ILE A 19 -8.97 0.90 -21.80
CA ILE A 19 -8.41 -0.05 -22.75
C ILE A 19 -9.52 -0.50 -23.69
N VAL A 20 -9.33 -0.29 -25.00
CA VAL A 20 -10.25 -0.76 -26.03
C VAL A 20 -9.67 -1.93 -26.85
N PHE A 21 -8.36 -2.14 -26.76
CA PHE A 21 -7.68 -3.26 -27.37
C PHE A 21 -6.43 -3.64 -26.59
N VAL A 22 -6.19 -4.93 -26.47
CA VAL A 22 -4.93 -5.55 -26.04
C VAL A 22 -4.78 -6.87 -26.78
N GLY A 23 -3.70 -7.05 -27.53
CA GLY A 23 -3.50 -8.23 -28.35
C GLY A 23 -2.29 -8.10 -29.28
N PRO A 24 -2.09 -9.03 -30.21
CA PRO A 24 -1.03 -8.95 -31.21
C PRO A 24 -1.09 -7.66 -32.05
N THR A 25 0.06 -7.07 -32.34
CA THR A 25 0.15 -5.82 -33.13
C THR A 25 -0.54 -5.94 -34.50
N ALA A 26 -0.37 -7.07 -35.17
CA ALA A 26 -1.01 -7.30 -36.47
C ALA A 26 -2.56 -7.25 -36.44
N GLU A 27 -3.17 -7.64 -35.29
CA GLU A 27 -4.62 -7.51 -35.10
C GLU A 27 -5.01 -6.07 -34.78
N CYS A 28 -4.17 -5.35 -34.02
CA CYS A 28 -4.39 -3.95 -33.70
C CYS A 28 -4.45 -3.10 -34.95
N ASP A 29 -3.51 -3.27 -35.91
CA ASP A 29 -3.43 -2.54 -37.17
C ASP A 29 -4.69 -2.75 -38.03
N TRP A 30 -5.37 -3.85 -37.84
CA TRP A 30 -6.58 -4.22 -38.57
C TRP A 30 -7.87 -3.70 -37.92
N LEU A 31 -7.91 -3.68 -36.58
CA LEU A 31 -9.12 -3.40 -35.81
C LEU A 31 -9.19 -1.95 -35.29
N ILE A 32 -8.06 -1.30 -35.16
CA ILE A 32 -7.96 0.03 -34.55
C ILE A 32 -7.46 1.04 -35.58
N SER A 33 -8.22 2.10 -35.76
CA SER A 33 -7.80 3.28 -36.52
C SER A 33 -7.47 4.41 -35.55
N PRO A 34 -6.17 4.68 -35.29
CA PRO A 34 -5.80 5.75 -34.37
C PRO A 34 -6.34 7.11 -34.84
N ALA A 35 -6.88 7.92 -33.94
CA ALA A 35 -7.26 9.28 -34.23
C ALA A 35 -6.00 10.09 -34.65
N PRO A 36 -6.13 11.13 -35.50
CA PRO A 36 -4.98 11.98 -35.86
C PRO A 36 -4.27 12.63 -34.69
N SER A 37 -4.98 12.79 -33.54
CA SER A 37 -4.45 13.34 -32.31
C SER A 37 -3.99 12.27 -31.31
N ALA A 38 -3.99 10.98 -31.70
CA ALA A 38 -3.57 9.91 -30.78
C ALA A 38 -2.07 10.01 -30.48
N THR A 39 -1.72 9.89 -29.22
CA THR A 39 -0.32 9.73 -28.81
C THR A 39 0.08 8.27 -28.97
N VAL A 40 1.15 8.02 -29.70
CA VAL A 40 1.73 6.69 -29.90
C VAL A 40 3.02 6.58 -29.08
N ILE A 41 3.09 5.58 -28.22
CA ILE A 41 4.31 5.24 -27.47
C ILE A 41 4.92 4.01 -28.13
N ASP A 42 6.08 4.16 -28.79
CA ASP A 42 6.84 3.03 -29.30
C ASP A 42 7.43 2.22 -28.15
N ALA A 43 6.94 1.01 -27.94
CA ALA A 43 7.38 0.07 -26.94
C ALA A 43 8.20 -1.09 -27.52
N THR A 44 8.76 -0.93 -28.73
CA THR A 44 9.60 -1.96 -29.37
C THR A 44 10.77 -2.35 -28.45
N GLY A 45 10.90 -3.65 -28.20
CA GLY A 45 11.92 -4.21 -27.29
C GLY A 45 11.65 -3.97 -25.80
N CYS A 46 10.51 -3.39 -25.45
CA CYS A 46 10.08 -3.11 -24.08
C CYS A 46 8.99 -4.10 -23.62
N ALA A 47 8.95 -4.35 -22.33
CA ALA A 47 7.76 -4.95 -21.71
C ALA A 47 6.77 -3.86 -21.34
N VAL A 48 5.47 -4.13 -21.52
CA VAL A 48 4.37 -3.31 -20.98
C VAL A 48 3.63 -4.14 -19.95
N VAL A 49 3.57 -3.63 -18.72
CA VAL A 49 2.89 -4.27 -17.59
C VAL A 49 1.80 -3.35 -17.05
N PRO A 50 0.82 -3.87 -16.28
CA PRO A 50 -0.17 -3.00 -15.63
C PRO A 50 0.51 -1.96 -14.74
N GLY A 51 -0.10 -0.78 -14.61
CA GLY A 51 0.29 0.20 -13.59
C GLY A 51 0.30 -0.45 -12.21
N PHE A 52 1.34 -0.18 -11.44
CA PHE A 52 1.47 -0.78 -10.11
C PHE A 52 0.43 -0.22 -9.16
N VAL A 53 -0.02 -1.08 -8.26
CA VAL A 53 -0.94 -0.75 -7.17
C VAL A 53 -0.21 -0.95 -5.85
N ASP A 54 -0.12 0.09 -5.04
CA ASP A 54 0.51 0.07 -3.73
C ASP A 54 -0.55 -0.03 -2.64
N ALA A 55 -0.78 -1.25 -2.16
CA ALA A 55 -1.92 -1.55 -1.30
C ALA A 55 -1.71 -1.17 0.18
N HIS A 56 -0.57 -0.56 0.54
CA HIS A 56 -0.28 -0.18 1.93
C HIS A 56 0.74 0.96 1.98
N THR A 57 0.30 2.16 2.34
CA THR A 57 1.20 3.30 2.55
C THR A 57 0.75 4.22 3.68
N HIS A 58 1.73 4.84 4.32
CA HIS A 58 1.55 5.96 5.24
C HIS A 58 2.14 7.24 4.63
N VAL A 59 1.83 7.49 3.37
CA VAL A 59 2.47 8.54 2.57
C VAL A 59 2.19 9.96 3.08
N VAL A 60 1.06 10.16 3.80
CA VAL A 60 0.65 11.47 4.33
C VAL A 60 1.16 11.66 5.74
N PHE A 61 2.17 12.47 5.89
CA PHE A 61 2.75 12.88 7.18
C PHE A 61 3.56 14.17 7.03
N ALA A 62 3.75 14.89 8.15
CA ALA A 62 4.70 15.98 8.26
C ALA A 62 5.93 15.57 9.09
N GLY A 63 7.00 16.33 8.97
CA GLY A 63 8.27 16.07 9.64
C GLY A 63 9.18 15.10 8.88
N ASP A 64 10.33 14.80 9.51
CA ASP A 64 11.39 13.97 8.93
C ASP A 64 12.07 13.14 10.04
N ARG A 65 12.24 11.86 9.79
CA ARG A 65 12.88 10.90 10.71
C ARG A 65 14.14 10.25 10.11
N ARG A 66 14.68 10.78 9.02
CA ARG A 66 15.89 10.23 8.38
C ARG A 66 17.12 10.21 9.30
N HIS A 67 17.21 11.13 10.25
CA HIS A 67 18.24 11.13 11.29
C HIS A 67 18.18 9.87 12.19
N GLU A 68 17.00 9.29 12.40
CA GLU A 68 16.84 8.05 13.18
C GLU A 68 17.45 6.84 12.44
N LEU A 69 17.42 6.84 11.09
CA LEU A 69 18.04 5.79 10.29
C LEU A 69 19.56 5.74 10.54
N ALA A 70 20.23 6.90 10.56
CA ALA A 70 21.66 6.95 10.85
C ALA A 70 21.97 6.37 12.25
N ARG A 71 21.13 6.68 13.24
CA ARG A 71 21.27 6.15 14.61
C ARG A 71 21.05 4.64 14.68
N ARG A 72 20.03 4.12 13.99
CA ARG A 72 19.78 2.67 13.89
C ARG A 72 20.93 1.93 13.22
N LEU A 73 21.51 2.51 12.17
CA LEU A 73 22.71 1.96 11.52
C LEU A 73 23.90 1.95 12.44
N ALA A 74 24.02 2.91 13.35
CA ALA A 74 25.05 2.98 14.40
C ALA A 74 24.76 2.04 15.60
N GLY A 75 23.63 1.30 15.61
CA GLY A 75 23.28 0.32 16.62
C GLY A 75 22.27 0.77 17.69
N ALA A 76 21.76 1.99 17.59
CA ALA A 76 20.71 2.43 18.52
C ALA A 76 19.43 1.61 18.34
N THR A 77 18.85 1.21 19.45
CA THR A 77 17.56 0.51 19.48
C THR A 77 16.39 1.47 19.27
N TYR A 78 15.25 0.93 18.87
CA TYR A 78 14.01 1.71 18.77
C TYR A 78 13.63 2.36 20.11
N ALA A 79 13.81 1.62 21.22
CA ALA A 79 13.50 2.11 22.56
C ALA A 79 14.36 3.34 22.95
N GLU A 80 15.67 3.32 22.66
CA GLU A 80 16.57 4.45 22.90
C GLU A 80 16.16 5.68 22.07
N ILE A 81 15.85 5.49 20.79
CA ILE A 81 15.39 6.56 19.91
C ILE A 81 14.07 7.16 20.41
N SER A 82 13.13 6.31 20.82
CA SER A 82 11.83 6.74 21.36
C SER A 82 11.99 7.51 22.69
N ALA A 83 12.86 7.03 23.59
CA ALA A 83 13.12 7.69 24.90
C ALA A 83 13.69 9.11 24.73
N GLU A 84 14.42 9.37 23.67
CA GLU A 84 14.97 10.68 23.34
C GLU A 84 13.97 11.59 22.57
N GLY A 85 12.70 11.17 22.48
CA GLY A 85 11.64 11.95 21.83
C GLY A 85 11.52 11.76 20.32
N GLY A 86 12.19 10.74 19.75
CA GLY A 86 12.02 10.25 18.39
C GLY A 86 10.83 9.31 18.23
N GLY A 87 10.90 8.43 17.25
CA GLY A 87 9.87 7.44 16.97
C GLY A 87 8.58 8.06 16.40
N ILE A 88 7.50 7.28 16.42
CA ILE A 88 6.20 7.68 15.84
C ILE A 88 5.67 8.98 16.43
N LEU A 89 5.88 9.23 17.73
CA LEU A 89 5.40 10.44 18.39
C LEU A 89 6.07 11.73 17.88
N SER A 90 7.27 11.64 17.31
CA SER A 90 7.91 12.77 16.62
C SER A 90 7.12 13.15 15.35
N THR A 91 6.70 12.17 14.57
CA THR A 91 5.84 12.38 13.40
C THR A 91 4.47 12.91 13.81
N VAL A 92 3.88 12.35 14.88
CA VAL A 92 2.58 12.80 15.43
C VAL A 92 2.62 14.29 15.77
N ARG A 93 3.66 14.75 16.49
CA ARG A 93 3.78 16.18 16.82
C ARG A 93 3.85 17.08 15.58
N ALA A 94 4.62 16.67 14.58
CA ALA A 94 4.77 17.46 13.34
C ALA A 94 3.46 17.44 12.53
N THR A 95 2.79 16.31 12.42
CA THR A 95 1.55 16.15 11.65
C THR A 95 0.38 16.91 12.31
N ARG A 96 0.27 16.88 13.63
CA ARG A 96 -0.73 17.66 14.39
C ARG A 96 -0.59 19.18 14.21
N ALA A 97 0.63 19.65 13.98
CA ALA A 97 0.90 21.06 13.77
C ALA A 97 0.64 21.51 12.34
N ALA A 98 0.48 20.59 11.39
CA ALA A 98 0.31 20.88 9.98
C ALA A 98 -1.16 21.09 9.59
N THR A 99 -1.40 22.04 8.72
CA THR A 99 -2.69 22.27 8.05
C THR A 99 -2.90 21.26 6.90
N VAL A 100 -4.11 21.20 6.35
CA VAL A 100 -4.41 20.39 5.15
C VAL A 100 -3.51 20.83 3.99
N ASP A 101 -3.32 22.12 3.77
CA ASP A 101 -2.48 22.66 2.68
C ASP A 101 -1.04 22.20 2.83
N GLU A 102 -0.46 22.33 4.02
CA GLU A 102 0.90 21.89 4.31
C GLU A 102 1.08 20.38 4.15
N LEU A 103 0.10 19.54 4.58
CA LEU A 103 0.14 18.11 4.37
C LEU A 103 0.09 17.75 2.88
N VAL A 104 -0.73 18.43 2.10
CA VAL A 104 -0.80 18.26 0.64
C VAL A 104 0.54 18.61 0.00
N ASP A 105 1.11 19.77 0.34
CA ASP A 105 2.36 20.25 -0.25
C ASP A 105 3.56 19.32 0.04
N VAL A 106 3.68 18.82 1.28
CA VAL A 106 4.79 17.92 1.63
C VAL A 106 4.57 16.47 1.14
N THR A 107 3.34 16.08 0.84
CA THR A 107 3.03 14.72 0.35
C THR A 107 3.15 14.62 -1.17
N ARG A 108 2.78 15.65 -1.92
CA ARG A 108 2.83 15.67 -3.39
C ARG A 108 4.17 15.19 -3.96
N PRO A 109 5.36 15.65 -3.51
CA PRO A 109 6.64 15.14 -4.02
C PRO A 109 6.83 13.63 -3.80
N ARG A 110 6.29 13.05 -2.72
CA ARG A 110 6.35 11.62 -2.44
C ARG A 110 5.50 10.83 -3.44
N LEU A 111 4.29 11.33 -3.74
CA LEU A 111 3.42 10.75 -4.77
C LEU A 111 4.07 10.87 -6.16
N ASP A 112 4.74 11.98 -6.47
CA ASP A 112 5.51 12.14 -7.71
C ASP A 112 6.64 11.08 -7.82
N GLU A 113 7.31 10.74 -6.72
CA GLU A 113 8.31 9.69 -6.68
C GLU A 113 7.68 8.30 -6.90
N MET A 114 6.53 8.02 -6.25
CA MET A 114 5.76 6.79 -6.45
C MET A 114 5.31 6.65 -7.91
N LEU A 115 4.79 7.73 -8.52
CA LEU A 115 4.36 7.74 -9.92
C LEU A 115 5.54 7.41 -10.86
N ARG A 116 6.70 8.07 -10.67
CA ARG A 116 7.92 7.77 -11.46
C ARG A 116 8.42 6.34 -11.22
N ALA A 117 8.12 5.74 -10.08
CA ALA A 117 8.38 4.34 -9.78
C ALA A 117 7.30 3.37 -10.30
N GLY A 118 6.30 3.87 -11.06
CA GLY A 118 5.29 3.07 -11.75
C GLY A 118 3.98 2.89 -10.99
N THR A 119 3.82 3.46 -9.80
CA THR A 119 2.59 3.37 -9.02
C THR A 119 1.53 4.29 -9.63
N THR A 120 0.35 3.73 -9.94
CA THR A 120 -0.79 4.46 -10.52
C THR A 120 -2.00 4.51 -9.59
N THR A 121 -2.04 3.64 -8.59
CA THR A 121 -3.07 3.59 -7.54
C THR A 121 -2.39 3.25 -6.23
N ALA A 122 -2.75 3.90 -5.14
CA ALA A 122 -2.20 3.63 -3.81
C ALA A 122 -3.26 3.73 -2.73
N GLU A 123 -3.09 2.97 -1.65
CA GLU A 123 -3.72 3.27 -0.39
C GLU A 123 -3.01 4.43 0.29
N ALA A 124 -3.74 5.25 1.03
CA ALA A 124 -3.17 6.28 1.89
C ALA A 124 -3.84 6.23 3.26
N LYS A 125 -3.06 5.94 4.31
CA LYS A 125 -3.53 5.87 5.68
C LYS A 125 -3.38 7.22 6.39
N SER A 126 -4.32 7.53 7.30
CA SER A 126 -4.11 8.47 8.38
C SER A 126 -3.22 7.85 9.48
N GLY A 127 -3.37 8.20 10.75
CA GLY A 127 -2.70 7.49 11.84
C GLY A 127 -1.48 8.19 12.45
N TYR A 128 -1.19 9.40 11.99
CA TYR A 128 -0.22 10.29 12.66
C TYR A 128 -0.89 11.50 13.33
N GLY A 129 -2.22 11.57 13.30
CA GLY A 129 -2.99 12.57 14.02
C GLY A 129 -3.24 12.16 15.47
N LEU A 130 -3.78 10.98 15.68
CA LEU A 130 -4.14 10.36 16.97
C LEU A 130 -5.06 11.25 17.82
N THR A 131 -5.77 12.18 17.19
CA THR A 131 -6.89 12.95 17.73
C THR A 131 -7.94 13.09 16.64
N LEU A 132 -9.20 13.27 17.00
CA LEU A 132 -10.28 13.41 16.03
C LEU A 132 -9.95 14.48 14.98
N GLU A 133 -9.61 15.70 15.40
CA GLU A 133 -9.34 16.82 14.50
C GLU A 133 -8.17 16.53 13.55
N SER A 134 -7.06 15.99 14.06
CA SER A 134 -5.86 15.75 13.25
C SER A 134 -6.03 14.57 12.30
N GLU A 135 -6.75 13.51 12.70
CA GLU A 135 -7.09 12.40 11.81
C GLU A 135 -7.99 12.87 10.64
N LEU A 136 -9.00 13.69 10.93
CA LEU A 136 -9.84 14.31 9.89
C LEU A 136 -9.02 15.22 8.97
N THR A 137 -8.06 15.99 9.51
CA THR A 137 -7.14 16.83 8.73
C THR A 137 -6.32 15.99 7.75
N MET A 138 -5.76 14.86 8.20
CA MET A 138 -5.02 13.93 7.34
C MET A 138 -5.91 13.33 6.24
N LEU A 139 -7.11 12.85 6.60
CA LEU A 139 -8.04 12.26 5.64
C LEU A 139 -8.53 13.28 4.60
N ARG A 140 -8.76 14.53 5.01
CA ARG A 140 -9.09 15.62 4.06
C ARG A 140 -7.92 15.93 3.11
N ALA A 141 -6.67 15.86 3.60
CA ALA A 141 -5.49 16.00 2.74
C ALA A 141 -5.40 14.84 1.73
N ILE A 142 -5.67 13.59 2.14
CA ILE A 142 -5.73 12.43 1.25
C ILE A 142 -6.79 12.64 0.15
N ARG A 143 -8.01 13.03 0.53
CA ARG A 143 -9.12 13.28 -0.43
C ARG A 143 -8.80 14.38 -1.43
N ARG A 144 -8.12 15.42 -0.99
CA ARG A 144 -7.68 16.49 -1.88
C ARG A 144 -6.59 16.04 -2.83
N LEU A 145 -5.60 15.29 -2.34
CA LEU A 145 -4.55 14.70 -3.18
C LEU A 145 -5.12 13.74 -4.23
N ASP A 146 -6.11 12.92 -3.86
CA ASP A 146 -6.82 12.04 -4.79
C ASP A 146 -7.49 12.81 -5.96
N GLN A 147 -7.95 14.04 -5.70
CA GLN A 147 -8.55 14.89 -6.73
C GLN A 147 -7.52 15.64 -7.59
N GLU A 148 -6.35 15.94 -7.04
CA GLU A 148 -5.37 16.83 -7.65
C GLU A 148 -4.16 16.09 -8.25
N HIS A 149 -3.89 14.85 -7.84
CA HIS A 149 -2.72 14.07 -8.25
C HIS A 149 -3.11 12.95 -9.23
N PRO A 150 -2.25 12.60 -10.20
CA PRO A 150 -2.54 11.48 -11.12
C PRO A 150 -2.74 10.12 -10.46
N ILE A 151 -2.06 9.82 -9.35
CA ILE A 151 -2.27 8.57 -8.59
C ILE A 151 -3.63 8.62 -7.91
N ASP A 152 -4.46 7.59 -8.11
CA ASP A 152 -5.70 7.43 -7.32
C ASP A 152 -5.35 6.99 -5.91
N LEU A 153 -5.99 7.59 -4.91
CA LEU A 153 -5.76 7.28 -3.50
C LEU A 153 -6.99 6.64 -2.86
N ALA A 154 -6.79 5.47 -2.24
CA ALA A 154 -7.79 4.80 -1.42
C ALA A 154 -7.59 5.20 0.05
N PRO A 155 -8.48 6.01 0.66
CA PRO A 155 -8.27 6.54 2.01
C PRO A 155 -8.60 5.50 3.07
N THR A 156 -7.68 5.32 4.04
CA THR A 156 -7.80 4.45 5.20
C THR A 156 -7.72 5.26 6.50
N PHE A 157 -8.72 5.14 7.35
CA PHE A 157 -8.66 5.66 8.71
C PHE A 157 -7.84 4.72 9.61
N MET A 158 -6.85 5.27 10.32
CA MET A 158 -5.99 4.52 11.21
C MET A 158 -5.75 5.25 12.56
N GLY A 159 -6.79 5.76 13.20
CA GLY A 159 -6.67 6.37 14.54
C GLY A 159 -6.08 5.42 15.59
N ALA A 160 -6.14 4.12 15.35
CA ALA A 160 -5.52 3.08 16.18
C ALA A 160 -4.11 2.66 15.68
N HIS A 161 -3.25 3.63 15.37
CA HIS A 161 -1.86 3.39 14.97
C HIS A 161 -0.92 3.36 16.17
N GLU A 162 -1.16 4.18 17.18
CA GLU A 162 -0.41 4.25 18.44
C GLU A 162 -1.31 4.83 19.53
N VAL A 163 -0.98 4.60 20.79
CA VAL A 163 -1.62 5.29 21.93
C VAL A 163 -0.87 6.59 22.20
N PRO A 164 -1.50 7.76 21.99
CA PRO A 164 -0.81 9.03 22.14
C PRO A 164 -0.42 9.32 23.59
N ALA A 165 0.59 10.15 23.78
CA ALA A 165 1.23 10.39 25.08
C ALA A 165 0.23 10.82 26.18
N GLU A 166 -0.79 11.60 25.83
CA GLU A 166 -1.84 12.08 26.72
C GLU A 166 -2.80 11.00 27.23
N TYR A 167 -2.77 9.80 26.61
CA TYR A 167 -3.59 8.65 26.99
C TYR A 167 -2.79 7.46 27.55
N ARG A 168 -1.47 7.59 27.77
CA ARG A 168 -0.62 6.48 28.25
C ARG A 168 -1.17 5.79 29.48
N ASP A 169 -1.65 6.55 30.44
CA ASP A 169 -2.22 6.04 31.69
C ASP A 169 -3.73 5.80 31.63
N ARG A 170 -4.34 6.01 30.47
CA ARG A 170 -5.79 5.90 30.21
C ARG A 170 -6.07 5.23 28.87
N ARG A 171 -5.40 4.15 28.61
CA ARG A 171 -5.45 3.43 27.33
C ARG A 171 -6.87 3.08 26.91
N GLU A 172 -7.69 2.55 27.85
CA GLU A 172 -9.08 2.21 27.57
C GLU A 172 -9.91 3.43 27.14
N ALA A 173 -9.61 4.60 27.68
CA ALA A 173 -10.26 5.84 27.26
C ALA A 173 -9.88 6.24 25.83
N TYR A 174 -8.65 5.92 25.38
CA TYR A 174 -8.26 6.14 23.99
C TYR A 174 -9.00 5.19 23.03
N VAL A 175 -9.05 3.91 23.35
CA VAL A 175 -9.82 2.92 22.57
C VAL A 175 -11.29 3.35 22.47
N ALA A 176 -11.88 3.77 23.60
CA ALA A 176 -13.25 4.30 23.60
C ALA A 176 -13.41 5.56 22.75
N HIS A 177 -12.41 6.46 22.74
CA HIS A 177 -12.41 7.65 21.90
C HIS A 177 -12.31 7.30 20.39
N VAL A 178 -11.48 6.35 20.00
CA VAL A 178 -11.43 5.85 18.62
C VAL A 178 -12.80 5.30 18.18
N ILE A 179 -13.42 4.45 19.03
CA ILE A 179 -14.67 3.76 18.74
C ILE A 179 -15.86 4.71 18.72
N ASN A 180 -16.00 5.59 19.74
CA ASN A 180 -17.22 6.35 19.96
C ASN A 180 -17.22 7.73 19.32
N ASP A 181 -16.04 8.29 19.03
CA ASP A 181 -15.93 9.65 18.52
C ASP A 181 -15.30 9.70 17.12
N MET A 182 -14.13 9.06 16.93
CA MET A 182 -13.40 9.17 15.65
C MET A 182 -14.08 8.38 14.52
N ILE A 183 -14.35 7.09 14.70
CA ILE A 183 -14.96 6.23 13.68
C ILE A 183 -16.31 6.79 13.20
N PRO A 184 -17.25 7.15 14.08
CA PRO A 184 -18.54 7.72 13.66
C PRO A 184 -18.39 9.01 12.84
N GLU A 185 -17.45 9.88 13.23
CA GLU A 185 -17.25 11.14 12.53
C GLU A 185 -16.60 10.97 11.16
N VAL A 186 -15.60 10.09 11.05
CA VAL A 186 -14.96 9.71 9.78
C VAL A 186 -16.00 9.12 8.82
N ALA A 187 -16.86 8.22 9.32
CA ALA A 187 -17.94 7.63 8.53
C ALA A 187 -18.99 8.67 8.13
N ARG A 188 -19.40 9.56 9.03
CA ARG A 188 -20.35 10.63 8.77
C ARG A 188 -19.87 11.57 7.66
N GLU A 189 -18.58 11.93 7.65
CA GLU A 189 -17.99 12.77 6.60
C GLU A 189 -17.64 12.00 5.31
N GLY A 190 -17.70 10.67 5.32
CA GLY A 190 -17.34 9.84 4.16
C GLY A 190 -15.87 9.96 3.74
N LEU A 191 -14.96 10.18 4.70
CA LEU A 191 -13.56 10.48 4.43
C LEU A 191 -12.68 9.26 4.20
N ALA A 192 -13.10 8.08 4.64
CA ALA A 192 -12.36 6.83 4.49
C ALA A 192 -13.25 5.70 3.96
N GLU A 193 -12.64 4.75 3.29
CA GLU A 193 -13.25 3.49 2.85
C GLU A 193 -12.93 2.34 3.81
N TRP A 194 -11.81 2.45 4.51
CA TRP A 194 -11.20 1.42 5.32
C TRP A 194 -10.95 1.89 6.73
N CYS A 195 -10.95 0.94 7.69
CA CYS A 195 -10.47 1.12 9.06
C CYS A 195 -9.33 0.13 9.31
N ASP A 196 -8.21 0.62 9.83
CA ASP A 196 -7.01 -0.15 10.12
C ASP A 196 -6.58 0.01 11.57
N VAL A 197 -5.95 -1.02 12.14
CA VAL A 197 -5.42 -1.05 13.51
C VAL A 197 -4.03 -1.67 13.52
N PHE A 198 -3.11 -1.12 14.31
CA PHE A 198 -1.82 -1.75 14.55
C PHE A 198 -1.90 -2.75 15.72
N CYS A 199 -2.22 -4.00 15.38
CA CYS A 199 -2.29 -5.10 16.34
C CYS A 199 -0.89 -5.64 16.65
N GLU A 200 -0.22 -5.05 17.64
CA GLU A 200 1.14 -5.43 17.98
C GLU A 200 1.37 -5.30 19.50
N ARG A 201 2.33 -6.07 20.00
CA ARG A 201 2.67 -6.04 21.42
C ARG A 201 3.11 -4.65 21.88
N GLY A 202 2.40 -4.11 22.85
CA GLY A 202 2.66 -2.77 23.39
C GLY A 202 1.93 -1.66 22.63
N VAL A 203 1.25 -1.97 21.53
CA VAL A 203 0.42 -1.04 20.75
C VAL A 203 -1.06 -1.37 20.98
N PHE A 204 -1.73 -2.20 20.17
CA PHE A 204 -3.10 -2.64 20.44
C PHE A 204 -3.16 -4.16 20.57
N THR A 205 -3.92 -4.66 21.57
CA THR A 205 -4.12 -6.10 21.76
C THR A 205 -5.09 -6.64 20.70
N PRO A 206 -5.15 -7.98 20.48
CA PRO A 206 -6.15 -8.59 19.61
C PRO A 206 -7.59 -8.22 19.97
N GLU A 207 -7.92 -8.15 21.26
CA GLU A 207 -9.25 -7.82 21.75
C GLU A 207 -9.61 -6.35 21.47
N GLU A 208 -8.67 -5.42 21.70
CA GLU A 208 -8.84 -4.00 21.38
C GLU A 208 -8.98 -3.83 19.87
N SER A 209 -8.12 -4.49 19.10
CA SER A 209 -8.13 -4.44 17.62
C SER A 209 -9.46 -4.97 17.06
N LEU A 210 -9.94 -6.10 17.59
CA LEU A 210 -11.24 -6.64 17.22
C LEU A 210 -12.37 -5.63 17.46
N SER A 211 -12.41 -5.06 18.67
CA SER A 211 -13.48 -4.10 19.05
C SER A 211 -13.47 -2.84 18.18
N ILE A 212 -12.29 -2.31 17.85
CA ILE A 212 -12.14 -1.14 16.97
C ILE A 212 -12.58 -1.46 15.55
N LEU A 213 -12.15 -2.60 15.00
CA LEU A 213 -12.51 -2.99 13.63
C LEU A 213 -13.97 -3.38 13.49
N GLU A 214 -14.59 -4.02 14.51
CA GLU A 214 -16.05 -4.25 14.55
C GLU A 214 -16.83 -2.94 14.57
N ALA A 215 -16.35 -1.93 15.32
CA ALA A 215 -16.95 -0.59 15.30
C ALA A 215 -16.83 0.07 13.90
N GLY A 216 -15.66 -0.08 13.26
CA GLY A 216 -15.44 0.37 11.88
C GLY A 216 -16.42 -0.29 10.91
N GLN A 217 -16.57 -1.61 10.95
CA GLN A 217 -17.53 -2.35 10.12
C GLN A 217 -18.98 -1.89 10.34
N ASN A 218 -19.37 -1.71 11.60
CA ASN A 218 -20.70 -1.23 11.96
C ASN A 218 -20.98 0.20 11.43
N ALA A 219 -19.93 1.00 11.27
CA ALA A 219 -19.99 2.34 10.68
C ALA A 219 -19.87 2.33 9.13
N GLY A 220 -19.70 1.17 8.50
CA GLY A 220 -19.59 1.01 7.04
C GLY A 220 -18.16 1.09 6.50
N LEU A 221 -17.13 1.15 7.36
CA LEU A 221 -15.73 1.05 6.96
C LEU A 221 -15.30 -0.42 6.87
N LYS A 222 -14.53 -0.76 5.86
CA LYS A 222 -14.03 -2.12 5.67
C LYS A 222 -12.77 -2.36 6.52
N PRO A 223 -12.62 -3.53 7.18
CA PRO A 223 -11.48 -3.79 8.06
C PRO A 223 -10.22 -4.15 7.29
N ARG A 224 -9.10 -3.62 7.77
CA ARG A 224 -7.72 -3.99 7.46
C ARG A 224 -6.96 -4.07 8.78
N ILE A 225 -5.79 -4.69 8.81
CA ILE A 225 -5.03 -4.82 10.06
C ILE A 225 -3.53 -4.98 9.80
N HIS A 226 -2.70 -4.20 10.50
CA HIS A 226 -1.28 -4.53 10.68
C HIS A 226 -1.19 -5.67 11.67
N ALA A 227 -0.60 -6.77 11.26
CA ALA A 227 -0.63 -8.02 12.01
C ALA A 227 0.73 -8.72 12.02
N ASN A 228 1.14 -9.20 13.18
CA ASN A 228 2.30 -10.07 13.34
C ASN A 228 3.58 -9.50 12.69
N GLU A 229 3.81 -8.18 12.82
CA GLU A 229 4.97 -7.50 12.22
C GLU A 229 6.23 -7.73 13.06
N LEU A 230 6.16 -7.45 14.36
CA LEU A 230 7.30 -7.49 15.30
C LEU A 230 7.31 -8.75 16.15
N GLY A 231 6.19 -9.48 16.19
CA GLY A 231 6.02 -10.72 16.95
C GLY A 231 4.74 -11.47 16.60
N PRO A 232 4.56 -12.70 17.13
CA PRO A 232 3.31 -13.46 17.00
C PRO A 232 2.28 -12.87 17.96
N THR A 233 1.42 -11.99 17.49
CA THR A 233 0.49 -11.20 18.30
C THR A 233 -0.97 -11.60 18.15
N GLY A 234 -1.30 -12.50 17.20
CA GLY A 234 -2.68 -12.94 16.94
C GLY A 234 -3.49 -11.99 16.06
N GLY A 235 -2.86 -10.96 15.48
CA GLY A 235 -3.52 -10.04 14.56
C GLY A 235 -4.07 -10.72 13.31
N ALA A 236 -3.36 -11.73 12.79
CA ALA A 236 -3.82 -12.54 11.67
C ALA A 236 -5.13 -13.31 11.99
N SER A 237 -5.27 -13.83 13.22
CA SER A 237 -6.51 -14.46 13.68
C SER A 237 -7.67 -13.46 13.78
N VAL A 238 -7.41 -12.22 14.18
CA VAL A 238 -8.42 -11.13 14.15
C VAL A 238 -8.86 -10.85 12.73
N ALA A 239 -7.91 -10.75 11.78
CA ALA A 239 -8.20 -10.56 10.36
C ALA A 239 -9.12 -11.65 9.81
N ALA A 240 -8.79 -12.93 10.08
CA ALA A 240 -9.59 -14.06 9.63
C ALA A 240 -11.00 -14.03 10.22
N ARG A 241 -11.14 -13.78 11.52
CA ARG A 241 -12.42 -13.69 12.21
C ARG A 241 -13.35 -12.61 11.66
N LEU A 242 -12.81 -11.47 11.26
CA LEU A 242 -13.56 -10.34 10.72
C LEU A 242 -13.76 -10.42 9.20
N HIS A 243 -13.23 -11.44 8.53
CA HIS A 243 -13.10 -11.45 7.07
C HIS A 243 -12.53 -10.13 6.56
N ALA A 244 -11.46 -9.66 7.21
CA ALA A 244 -10.81 -8.42 6.83
C ALA A 244 -10.35 -8.49 5.36
N ARG A 245 -10.33 -7.35 4.66
CA ARG A 245 -9.87 -7.35 3.28
C ARG A 245 -8.40 -7.73 3.17
N SER A 246 -7.56 -7.24 4.10
CA SER A 246 -6.17 -7.64 4.17
C SER A 246 -5.66 -7.75 5.60
N ALA A 247 -4.66 -8.61 5.79
CA ALA A 247 -3.77 -8.64 6.93
C ALA A 247 -2.36 -8.31 6.42
N ASP A 248 -1.77 -7.30 7.00
CA ASP A 248 -0.58 -6.65 6.46
C ASP A 248 0.65 -6.99 7.33
N HIS A 249 1.88 -7.03 6.73
CA HIS A 249 3.16 -7.49 7.28
C HIS A 249 3.32 -9.00 7.41
N LEU A 250 2.68 -9.65 8.38
CA LEU A 250 2.67 -11.11 8.56
C LEU A 250 4.05 -11.76 8.69
N VAL A 251 5.04 -11.02 9.24
CA VAL A 251 6.42 -11.51 9.37
C VAL A 251 6.51 -12.72 10.31
N PHE A 252 5.62 -12.76 11.32
CA PHE A 252 5.58 -13.80 12.35
C PHE A 252 4.30 -14.66 12.29
N VAL A 253 3.60 -14.69 11.16
CA VAL A 253 2.42 -15.55 10.96
C VAL A 253 2.84 -17.03 11.00
N ASP A 254 2.05 -17.86 11.65
CA ASP A 254 2.22 -19.31 11.65
C ASP A 254 1.28 -20.01 10.66
N ASP A 255 1.39 -21.35 10.56
CA ASP A 255 0.63 -22.15 9.60
C ASP A 255 -0.87 -22.19 9.93
N GLU A 256 -1.27 -22.14 11.20
CA GLU A 256 -2.68 -22.15 11.61
C GLU A 256 -3.34 -20.82 11.26
N GLU A 257 -2.68 -19.71 11.57
CA GLU A 257 -3.11 -18.37 11.19
C GLU A 257 -3.18 -18.22 9.65
N ALA A 258 -2.16 -18.73 8.94
CA ALA A 258 -2.14 -18.67 7.47
C ALA A 258 -3.31 -19.47 6.85
N ALA A 259 -3.62 -20.65 7.38
CA ALA A 259 -4.77 -21.44 6.94
C ALA A 259 -6.10 -20.70 7.21
N ALA A 260 -6.22 -20.07 8.39
CA ALA A 260 -7.41 -19.28 8.72
C ALA A 260 -7.58 -18.06 7.79
N LEU A 261 -6.48 -17.38 7.40
CA LEU A 261 -6.52 -16.30 6.41
C LEU A 261 -7.01 -16.81 5.03
N ALA A 262 -6.53 -17.97 4.60
CA ALA A 262 -6.96 -18.60 3.33
C ALA A 262 -8.46 -18.90 3.35
N ASP A 263 -8.95 -19.58 4.39
CA ASP A 263 -10.35 -19.95 4.57
C ASP A 263 -11.27 -18.71 4.62
N ALA A 264 -10.80 -17.63 5.22
CA ALA A 264 -11.52 -16.35 5.31
C ALA A 264 -11.44 -15.49 4.05
N GLY A 265 -10.59 -15.84 3.06
CA GLY A 265 -10.37 -15.08 1.83
C GLY A 265 -9.63 -13.75 2.05
N VAL A 266 -8.84 -13.65 3.12
CA VAL A 266 -8.06 -12.46 3.47
C VAL A 266 -6.82 -12.37 2.60
N VAL A 267 -6.51 -11.18 2.08
CA VAL A 267 -5.27 -10.94 1.33
C VAL A 267 -4.12 -10.73 2.31
N ALA A 268 -3.01 -11.45 2.12
CA ALA A 268 -1.76 -11.19 2.79
C ALA A 268 -1.00 -10.07 2.06
N THR A 269 -1.01 -8.85 2.60
CA THR A 269 -0.24 -7.73 2.04
C THR A 269 1.15 -7.70 2.69
N LEU A 270 2.17 -8.13 1.94
CA LEU A 270 3.52 -8.28 2.46
C LEU A 270 4.38 -7.05 2.18
N LEU A 271 5.17 -6.64 3.18
CA LEU A 271 5.89 -5.38 3.24
C LEU A 271 7.41 -5.60 3.42
N PRO A 272 8.09 -6.22 2.43
CA PRO A 272 9.49 -6.61 2.61
C PRO A 272 10.44 -5.41 2.78
N ALA A 273 10.08 -4.22 2.26
CA ALA A 273 10.88 -3.03 2.46
C ALA A 273 10.89 -2.58 3.93
N ALA A 274 9.75 -2.67 4.64
CA ALA A 274 9.69 -2.39 6.07
C ALA A 274 10.56 -3.37 6.87
N ALA A 275 10.42 -4.66 6.64
CA ALA A 275 11.24 -5.68 7.30
C ALA A 275 12.75 -5.47 7.06
N PHE A 276 13.13 -5.04 5.84
CA PHE A 276 14.51 -4.70 5.48
C PHE A 276 15.02 -3.47 6.25
N TYR A 277 14.30 -2.35 6.19
CA TYR A 277 14.73 -1.10 6.84
C TYR A 277 14.67 -1.15 8.37
N LEU A 278 13.75 -1.93 8.93
CA LEU A 278 13.70 -2.20 10.38
C LEU A 278 14.77 -3.20 10.84
N LYS A 279 15.48 -3.85 9.88
CA LYS A 279 16.51 -4.85 10.17
C LYS A 279 15.97 -6.03 11.00
N LEU A 280 14.76 -6.51 10.68
CA LEU A 280 14.11 -7.59 11.45
C LEU A 280 14.84 -8.93 11.33
N GLY A 281 15.77 -9.07 10.36
CA GLY A 281 16.53 -10.30 10.14
C GLY A 281 15.71 -11.44 9.53
N ARG A 282 14.43 -11.20 9.21
CA ARG A 282 13.50 -12.14 8.59
C ARG A 282 12.44 -11.41 7.77
N PHE A 283 11.82 -12.12 6.85
CA PHE A 283 10.70 -11.65 6.05
C PHE A 283 9.48 -12.54 6.28
N ALA A 284 8.30 -12.07 5.88
CA ALA A 284 7.09 -12.87 5.89
C ALA A 284 7.27 -14.15 5.04
N PRO A 285 6.67 -15.29 5.45
CA PRO A 285 6.85 -16.58 4.78
C PRO A 285 6.00 -16.67 3.50
N ALA A 286 6.28 -15.80 2.51
CA ALA A 286 5.46 -15.61 1.32
C ALA A 286 5.23 -16.90 0.53
N ARG A 287 6.26 -17.75 0.35
CA ARG A 287 6.10 -19.04 -0.32
C ARG A 287 5.10 -19.93 0.41
N ARG A 288 5.17 -19.98 1.75
CA ARG A 288 4.24 -20.76 2.55
C ARG A 288 2.82 -20.25 2.47
N LEU A 289 2.61 -18.93 2.47
CA LEU A 289 1.30 -18.32 2.26
C LEU A 289 0.70 -18.70 0.90
N ILE A 290 1.50 -18.62 -0.17
CA ILE A 290 1.08 -19.01 -1.52
C ILE A 290 0.73 -20.51 -1.59
N ASP A 291 1.53 -21.38 -0.97
CA ASP A 291 1.31 -22.83 -0.93
C ASP A 291 0.03 -23.20 -0.15
N LEU A 292 -0.43 -22.34 0.75
CA LEU A 292 -1.69 -22.45 1.48
C LEU A 292 -2.86 -21.71 0.79
N ASP A 293 -2.69 -21.32 -0.48
CA ASP A 293 -3.70 -20.58 -1.27
C ASP A 293 -4.11 -19.20 -0.71
N VAL A 294 -3.30 -18.59 0.17
CA VAL A 294 -3.52 -17.21 0.59
C VAL A 294 -3.16 -16.27 -0.56
N PRO A 295 -4.06 -15.38 -0.99
CA PRO A 295 -3.72 -14.36 -1.99
C PRO A 295 -2.64 -13.41 -1.43
N VAL A 296 -1.51 -13.27 -2.12
CA VAL A 296 -0.42 -12.39 -1.69
C VAL A 296 -0.40 -11.11 -2.51
N ALA A 297 -0.47 -9.96 -1.85
CA ALA A 297 -0.16 -8.65 -2.38
C ALA A 297 1.21 -8.18 -1.84
N LEU A 298 1.83 -7.25 -2.55
CA LEU A 298 3.09 -6.61 -2.16
C LEU A 298 2.89 -5.10 -2.12
N ALA A 299 3.44 -4.43 -1.11
CA ALA A 299 3.33 -2.99 -0.96
C ALA A 299 4.60 -2.37 -0.38
N THR A 300 4.74 -1.04 -0.48
CA THR A 300 5.96 -0.35 -0.08
C THR A 300 6.04 -0.08 1.40
N ASP A 301 4.90 0.15 2.05
CA ASP A 301 4.85 0.71 3.40
C ASP A 301 5.64 2.02 3.50
N VAL A 302 5.53 2.88 2.48
CA VAL A 302 6.24 4.17 2.54
C VAL A 302 5.77 4.98 3.73
N ASN A 303 6.70 5.24 4.64
CA ASN A 303 6.45 5.92 5.91
C ASN A 303 7.73 6.59 6.42
N PRO A 304 7.65 7.53 7.40
CA PRO A 304 8.84 8.27 7.85
C PRO A 304 9.81 7.44 8.71
N GLY A 305 9.40 6.27 9.21
CA GLY A 305 10.14 5.51 10.23
C GLY A 305 10.74 4.21 9.77
N GLY A 306 10.04 3.43 8.97
CA GLY A 306 10.41 2.06 8.59
C GLY A 306 10.38 1.78 7.09
N GLY A 307 9.71 2.61 6.28
CA GLY A 307 9.56 2.41 4.85
C GLY A 307 10.05 3.61 4.04
N PHE A 308 11.35 3.75 3.82
CA PHE A 308 11.92 4.93 3.15
C PHE A 308 11.82 4.90 1.62
N SER A 309 11.52 3.74 1.03
CA SER A 309 11.49 3.59 -0.42
C SER A 309 10.05 3.56 -0.94
N PRO A 310 9.66 4.49 -1.83
CA PRO A 310 8.36 4.45 -2.51
C PRO A 310 8.36 3.54 -3.75
N SER A 311 9.37 2.67 -3.92
CA SER A 311 9.61 1.90 -5.14
C SER A 311 9.07 0.47 -5.03
N LEU A 312 7.96 0.17 -5.72
CA LEU A 312 7.48 -1.20 -5.90
C LEU A 312 8.47 -2.10 -6.66
N PRO A 313 9.26 -1.65 -7.66
CA PRO A 313 10.37 -2.45 -8.19
C PRO A 313 11.38 -2.91 -7.14
N PHE A 314 11.70 -2.08 -6.15
CA PHE A 314 12.56 -2.49 -5.03
C PHE A 314 11.88 -3.55 -4.14
N VAL A 315 10.58 -3.38 -3.87
CA VAL A 315 9.75 -4.37 -3.14
C VAL A 315 9.74 -5.71 -3.89
N MET A 316 9.52 -5.69 -5.22
CA MET A 316 9.58 -6.89 -6.07
C MET A 316 10.95 -7.57 -5.98
N SER A 317 12.04 -6.79 -5.99
CA SER A 317 13.40 -7.35 -5.86
C SER A 317 13.57 -8.06 -4.52
N LEU A 318 13.14 -7.47 -3.41
CA LEU A 318 13.17 -8.12 -2.10
C LEU A 318 12.28 -9.37 -2.07
N ALA A 319 11.09 -9.32 -2.64
CA ALA A 319 10.18 -10.46 -2.71
C ALA A 319 10.79 -11.64 -3.49
N CYS A 320 11.44 -11.36 -4.62
CA CYS A 320 12.08 -12.39 -5.42
C CYS A 320 13.34 -12.97 -4.74
N PHE A 321 14.25 -12.12 -4.27
CA PHE A 321 15.57 -12.57 -3.78
C PHE A 321 15.59 -12.97 -2.31
N ALA A 322 14.67 -12.45 -1.48
CA ALA A 322 14.65 -12.75 -0.05
C ALA A 322 13.44 -13.57 0.40
N MET A 323 12.32 -13.58 -0.36
CA MET A 323 11.10 -14.29 0.03
C MET A 323 10.72 -15.44 -0.92
N GLY A 324 11.52 -15.67 -1.99
CA GLY A 324 11.39 -16.81 -2.90
C GLY A 324 10.21 -16.71 -3.89
N LEU A 325 9.74 -15.51 -4.21
CA LEU A 325 8.75 -15.30 -5.28
C LEU A 325 9.41 -15.36 -6.66
N THR A 326 8.65 -15.77 -7.67
CA THR A 326 9.02 -15.56 -9.07
C THR A 326 8.70 -14.11 -9.48
N LEU A 327 9.25 -13.67 -10.62
CA LEU A 327 8.94 -12.35 -11.18
C LEU A 327 7.42 -12.20 -11.44
N GLU A 328 6.80 -13.24 -12.00
CA GLU A 328 5.37 -13.25 -12.31
C GLU A 328 4.54 -13.12 -11.02
N GLU A 329 4.90 -13.84 -9.96
CA GLU A 329 4.22 -13.72 -8.67
C GLU A 329 4.39 -12.33 -8.05
N ALA A 330 5.59 -11.75 -8.17
CA ALA A 330 5.84 -10.39 -7.69
C ALA A 330 5.05 -9.32 -8.51
N LEU A 331 4.95 -9.49 -9.83
CA LEU A 331 4.11 -8.65 -10.68
C LEU A 331 2.63 -8.78 -10.31
N ILE A 332 2.11 -9.99 -10.16
CA ILE A 332 0.73 -10.23 -9.72
C ILE A 332 0.49 -9.58 -8.35
N GLY A 333 1.46 -9.71 -7.44
CA GLY A 333 1.40 -9.14 -6.08
C GLY A 333 1.35 -7.61 -6.06
N THR A 334 2.03 -6.95 -7.01
CA THR A 334 2.06 -5.47 -7.13
C THR A 334 1.03 -4.90 -8.12
N THR A 335 0.17 -5.72 -8.68
CA THR A 335 -0.84 -5.31 -9.65
C THR A 335 -2.22 -5.82 -9.27
N ILE A 336 -2.68 -6.95 -9.82
CA ILE A 336 -4.06 -7.40 -9.66
C ILE A 336 -4.40 -7.81 -8.22
N ASN A 337 -3.48 -8.46 -7.48
CA ASN A 337 -3.75 -8.82 -6.09
C ASN A 337 -3.77 -7.59 -5.17
N ALA A 338 -2.88 -6.63 -5.40
CA ALA A 338 -2.89 -5.34 -4.70
C ALA A 338 -4.16 -4.54 -5.03
N ALA A 339 -4.60 -4.54 -6.30
CA ALA A 339 -5.88 -3.94 -6.70
C ALA A 339 -7.07 -4.65 -6.01
N PHE A 340 -7.04 -5.97 -5.89
CA PHE A 340 -8.05 -6.73 -5.18
C PHE A 340 -8.07 -6.38 -3.68
N ALA A 341 -6.88 -6.21 -3.06
CA ALA A 341 -6.77 -5.77 -1.66
C ALA A 341 -7.36 -4.37 -1.41
N LEU A 342 -7.55 -3.56 -2.47
CA LEU A 342 -8.17 -2.22 -2.41
C LEU A 342 -9.60 -2.16 -2.98
N ASP A 343 -10.22 -3.29 -3.34
CA ASP A 343 -11.50 -3.34 -4.06
C ASP A 343 -11.49 -2.57 -5.40
N ARG A 344 -10.37 -2.61 -6.12
CA ARG A 344 -10.16 -1.92 -7.41
C ARG A 344 -9.87 -2.86 -8.58
N SER A 345 -9.88 -4.20 -8.34
CA SER A 345 -9.50 -5.20 -9.34
C SER A 345 -10.39 -5.25 -10.58
N GLU A 346 -11.63 -4.76 -10.49
CA GLU A 346 -12.53 -4.64 -11.64
C GLU A 346 -12.15 -3.48 -12.58
N ASP A 347 -11.37 -2.52 -12.08
CA ASP A 347 -11.07 -1.28 -12.81
C ASP A 347 -9.58 -1.12 -13.17
N VAL A 348 -8.65 -1.63 -12.31
CA VAL A 348 -7.20 -1.55 -12.48
C VAL A 348 -6.50 -2.87 -12.14
N GLY A 349 -5.17 -2.91 -12.28
CA GLY A 349 -4.31 -4.05 -11.88
C GLY A 349 -4.13 -5.11 -12.96
N SER A 350 -4.78 -5.01 -14.12
CA SER A 350 -4.51 -5.84 -15.30
C SER A 350 -4.79 -5.05 -16.58
N LEU A 351 -4.15 -5.46 -17.67
CA LEU A 351 -4.37 -4.88 -19.00
C LEU A 351 -5.47 -5.67 -19.71
N GLU A 352 -6.72 -5.33 -19.43
CA GLU A 352 -7.91 -5.97 -19.99
C GLU A 352 -8.84 -4.93 -20.62
N VAL A 353 -9.50 -5.29 -21.73
CA VAL A 353 -10.48 -4.41 -22.39
C VAL A 353 -11.58 -4.00 -21.41
N GLY A 354 -11.85 -2.70 -21.38
CA GLY A 354 -12.83 -2.08 -20.47
C GLY A 354 -12.23 -1.51 -19.19
N LYS A 355 -11.07 -2.00 -18.71
CA LYS A 355 -10.38 -1.43 -17.55
C LYS A 355 -9.68 -0.11 -17.88
N ARG A 356 -9.31 0.64 -16.87
CA ARG A 356 -8.51 1.87 -17.05
C ARG A 356 -7.15 1.53 -17.68
N CYS A 357 -6.72 2.37 -18.56
CA CYS A 357 -5.43 2.22 -19.20
C CYS A 357 -4.33 2.80 -18.32
N ASP A 358 -4.00 2.05 -17.28
CA ASP A 358 -2.88 2.29 -16.37
C ASP A 358 -1.80 1.27 -16.68
N ALA A 359 -0.64 1.72 -17.18
CA ALA A 359 0.42 0.83 -17.65
C ALA A 359 1.80 1.40 -17.35
N VAL A 360 2.76 0.50 -17.19
CA VAL A 360 4.19 0.82 -17.07
C VAL A 360 4.92 0.25 -18.28
N VAL A 361 5.64 1.09 -18.99
CA VAL A 361 6.57 0.70 -20.06
C VAL A 361 7.94 0.50 -19.43
N VAL A 362 8.43 -0.74 -19.47
CA VAL A 362 9.74 -1.13 -18.93
C VAL A 362 10.78 -1.05 -20.04
N ASN A 363 11.93 -0.44 -19.78
CA ASN A 363 13.03 -0.33 -20.73
C ASN A 363 13.76 -1.67 -20.87
N GLY A 364 13.26 -2.53 -21.74
CA GLY A 364 13.69 -3.92 -21.93
C GLY A 364 12.66 -4.94 -21.43
N PRO A 365 13.06 -6.20 -21.23
CA PRO A 365 12.18 -7.23 -20.69
C PRO A 365 11.80 -6.95 -19.23
N ALA A 366 10.66 -7.49 -18.77
CA ALA A 366 10.11 -7.22 -17.43
C ALA A 366 11.09 -7.53 -16.28
N ILE A 367 12.04 -8.43 -16.50
CA ILE A 367 13.09 -8.77 -15.50
C ILE A 367 13.96 -7.55 -15.11
N GLU A 368 14.04 -6.53 -15.96
CA GLU A 368 14.76 -5.29 -15.67
C GLU A 368 14.19 -4.54 -14.46
N LEU A 369 12.91 -4.78 -14.11
CA LEU A 369 12.29 -4.25 -12.89
C LEU A 369 13.01 -4.70 -11.61
N LEU A 370 13.71 -5.84 -11.65
CA LEU A 370 14.43 -6.37 -10.49
C LEU A 370 15.83 -5.76 -10.30
N ARG A 371 16.23 -4.79 -11.13
CA ARG A 371 17.52 -4.10 -11.00
C ARG A 371 17.48 -3.05 -9.88
N ALA A 372 17.89 -3.45 -8.70
CA ALA A 372 17.95 -2.54 -7.56
C ALA A 372 18.88 -1.33 -7.84
N GLY A 373 18.41 -0.14 -7.48
CA GLY A 373 19.21 1.09 -7.60
C GLY A 373 19.24 1.74 -8.99
N VAL A 374 18.61 1.13 -10.00
CA VAL A 374 18.50 1.68 -11.36
C VAL A 374 17.04 1.63 -11.80
N SER A 375 16.47 2.75 -12.22
CA SER A 375 15.12 2.73 -12.78
C SER A 375 15.11 2.05 -14.16
N ALA A 376 14.28 1.01 -14.27
CA ALA A 376 13.98 0.38 -15.56
C ALA A 376 12.69 0.92 -16.19
N ILE A 377 12.03 1.89 -15.58
CA ILE A 377 10.79 2.46 -16.06
C ILE A 377 11.11 3.53 -17.11
N ARG A 378 10.55 3.36 -18.30
CA ARG A 378 10.67 4.28 -19.43
C ARG A 378 9.53 5.29 -19.46
N ALA A 379 8.31 4.83 -19.18
CA ALA A 379 7.12 5.68 -19.12
C ALA A 379 6.07 5.06 -18.21
N VAL A 380 5.27 5.92 -17.61
CA VAL A 380 4.06 5.54 -16.85
C VAL A 380 2.86 6.16 -17.56
N VAL A 381 1.88 5.31 -17.87
CA VAL A 381 0.60 5.71 -18.47
C VAL A 381 -0.46 5.65 -17.37
N LYS A 382 -1.19 6.74 -17.21
CA LYS A 382 -2.31 6.87 -16.31
C LYS A 382 -3.55 7.33 -17.05
N ASN A 383 -4.65 6.56 -16.95
CA ASN A 383 -5.89 6.88 -17.68
C ASN A 383 -5.64 7.14 -19.19
N GLY A 384 -4.80 6.32 -19.84
CA GLY A 384 -4.48 6.42 -21.25
C GLY A 384 -3.58 7.60 -21.66
N ARG A 385 -2.99 8.32 -20.70
CA ARG A 385 -2.07 9.44 -20.95
C ARG A 385 -0.73 9.19 -20.30
N GLN A 386 0.36 9.57 -20.95
CA GLN A 386 1.67 9.52 -20.32
C GLN A 386 1.70 10.50 -19.15
N ALA A 387 1.99 10.00 -17.96
CA ALA A 387 2.00 10.76 -16.70
C ALA A 387 3.42 10.93 -16.12
N ALA A 388 4.36 10.00 -16.44
CA ALA A 388 5.77 10.11 -16.09
C ALA A 388 6.64 9.38 -17.13
#